data_803a5206c4aaf7f26066f59097e2c51f
#
_entry.id   803a5206c4aaf7f26066f59097e2c51f
#
_cell.length_a   1.000
_cell.length_b   1.000
_cell.length_c   1.000
_cell.angle_alpha   90.00
_cell.angle_beta   90.00
_cell.angle_gamma   90.00
#
_symmetry.space_group_name_H-M   'P 1'
#
loop_
_entity.id
_entity.type
_entity.pdbx_description
1 polymer ?
#
loop_
_entity_poly.entity_id
_entity_poly.type
_entity_poly.pdbx_seq_one_letter_code
_entity_poly.pdbx_strand_id
1 'polypeptide(L)'
;MVKTKEQQKVKTESNIRGDIKLYLSDLADFEGRNPKLRTFALAQLKPGEEVEFHIHNNESESYYILSGSGVYNDNGTEMEIFPGTVTFTPSGTGHGIKNSGSEMLEFIALILLDA
;
A
#
# COMPACT_ATOMS: atom_id res chain seq x y z
N MET A 1 8.36 0.84 -22.21
CA MET A 1 7.38 -0.16 -21.69
C MET A 1 6.32 0.58 -20.92
N VAL A 2 5.07 0.38 -21.32
CA VAL A 2 3.95 1.14 -20.73
C VAL A 2 2.77 0.20 -20.52
N LYS A 3 2.13 0.31 -19.36
CA LYS A 3 0.84 -0.33 -19.10
C LYS A 3 -0.17 0.73 -18.69
N THR A 4 -1.28 0.80 -19.41
CA THR A 4 -2.41 1.63 -18.99
C THR A 4 -3.11 0.99 -17.79
N LYS A 5 -4.01 1.73 -17.13
CA LYS A 5 -4.76 1.21 -15.99
C LYS A 5 -5.50 -0.09 -16.34
N GLU A 6 -6.11 -0.15 -17.52
CA GLU A 6 -6.86 -1.32 -17.99
C GLU A 6 -5.99 -2.54 -18.25
N GLN A 7 -4.70 -2.33 -18.48
CA GLN A 7 -3.73 -3.41 -18.73
C GLN A 7 -3.09 -3.92 -17.43
N GLN A 8 -3.30 -3.23 -16.32
CA GLN A 8 -2.75 -3.65 -15.03
C GLN A 8 -3.60 -4.74 -14.41
N LYS A 9 -2.94 -5.68 -13.75
CA LYS A 9 -3.64 -6.72 -13.00
C LYS A 9 -4.25 -6.12 -11.74
N VAL A 10 -5.47 -6.53 -11.42
CA VAL A 10 -6.12 -6.14 -10.17
C VAL A 10 -6.13 -7.35 -9.26
N LYS A 11 -5.56 -7.19 -8.07
CA LYS A 11 -5.60 -8.18 -7.01
C LYS A 11 -6.53 -7.69 -5.92
N THR A 12 -7.40 -8.55 -5.43
CA THR A 12 -8.23 -8.27 -4.26
C THR A 12 -7.68 -9.07 -3.09
N GLU A 13 -7.27 -8.37 -2.03
CA GLU A 13 -6.86 -8.99 -0.78
C GLU A 13 -8.02 -8.94 0.20
N SER A 14 -8.55 -10.13 0.54
CA SER A 14 -9.62 -10.26 1.53
C SER A 14 -9.01 -10.35 2.93
N ASN A 15 -9.59 -9.61 3.86
CA ASN A 15 -9.26 -9.71 5.27
C ASN A 15 -10.53 -9.51 6.09
N ILE A 16 -10.44 -9.60 7.42
CA ILE A 16 -11.62 -9.49 8.29
C ILE A 16 -12.27 -8.10 8.30
N ARG A 17 -11.62 -7.10 7.71
CA ARG A 17 -12.06 -5.70 7.69
C ARG A 17 -12.49 -5.22 6.31
N GLY A 18 -12.58 -6.13 5.34
CA GLY A 18 -13.01 -5.80 3.99
C GLY A 18 -12.06 -6.30 2.91
N ASP A 19 -12.39 -6.00 1.67
CA ASP A 19 -11.63 -6.38 0.50
C ASP A 19 -10.85 -5.19 -0.03
N ILE A 20 -9.54 -5.32 -0.06
CA ILE A 20 -8.63 -4.27 -0.51
C ILE A 20 -8.27 -4.54 -1.97
N LYS A 21 -8.50 -3.57 -2.84
CA LYS A 21 -8.08 -3.67 -4.25
C LYS A 21 -6.68 -3.12 -4.43
N LEU A 22 -5.82 -3.92 -5.04
CA LEU A 22 -4.48 -3.53 -5.43
C LEU A 22 -4.37 -3.56 -6.95
N TYR A 23 -4.17 -2.40 -7.56
CA TYR A 23 -3.85 -2.29 -8.98
C TYR A 23 -2.34 -2.45 -9.12
N LEU A 24 -1.93 -3.66 -9.44
CA LEU A 24 -0.52 -3.96 -9.56
C LEU A 24 0.01 -3.39 -10.88
N SER A 25 0.89 -2.43 -10.79
CA SER A 25 1.77 -2.17 -11.90
C SER A 25 2.74 -3.36 -11.93
N ASP A 26 2.37 -4.42 -12.63
CA ASP A 26 3.12 -5.68 -12.58
C ASP A 26 4.47 -5.52 -13.25
N LEU A 27 5.40 -4.88 -12.53
CA LEU A 27 6.74 -4.64 -13.01
C LEU A 27 7.51 -5.94 -13.22
N ALA A 28 6.97 -7.05 -12.70
CA ALA A 28 7.51 -8.38 -12.96
C ALA A 28 7.46 -8.73 -14.45
N ASP A 29 6.49 -8.18 -15.19
CA ASP A 29 6.36 -8.41 -16.62
C ASP A 29 7.27 -7.48 -17.45
N PHE A 30 7.94 -6.53 -16.81
CA PHE A 30 8.89 -5.63 -17.50
C PHE A 30 10.28 -6.24 -17.49
N GLU A 31 10.82 -6.43 -18.69
CA GLU A 31 12.19 -6.89 -18.83
C GLU A 31 13.15 -5.89 -18.23
N GLY A 32 14.13 -6.36 -17.47
CA GLY A 32 15.16 -5.51 -16.87
C GLY A 32 14.76 -4.82 -15.57
N ARG A 33 13.62 -5.18 -14.97
CA ARG A 33 13.24 -4.61 -13.68
C ARG A 33 14.28 -4.91 -12.60
N ASN A 34 14.40 -4.00 -11.64
CA ASN A 34 15.25 -4.22 -10.48
C ASN A 34 14.67 -5.36 -9.63
N PRO A 35 15.43 -6.44 -9.35
CA PRO A 35 14.92 -7.58 -8.59
C PRO A 35 14.60 -7.25 -7.14
N LYS A 36 15.05 -6.13 -6.60
CA LYS A 36 14.71 -5.69 -5.24
C LYS A 36 13.33 -5.08 -5.15
N LEU A 37 12.73 -4.69 -6.28
CA LEU A 37 11.37 -4.18 -6.29
C LEU A 37 10.39 -5.35 -6.18
N ARG A 38 9.70 -5.43 -5.05
CA ARG A 38 8.69 -6.46 -4.83
C ARG A 38 7.30 -6.01 -5.21
N THR A 39 6.92 -4.80 -4.80
CA THR A 39 5.57 -4.27 -5.02
C THR A 39 5.63 -2.80 -5.36
N PHE A 40 4.90 -2.44 -6.39
CA PHE A 40 4.57 -1.06 -6.72
C PHE A 40 3.11 -1.06 -7.15
N ALA A 41 2.21 -0.58 -6.29
CA ALA A 41 0.78 -0.75 -6.51
C ALA A 41 -0.02 0.47 -6.07
N LEU A 42 -1.15 0.70 -6.75
CA LEU A 42 -2.20 1.58 -6.25
C LEU A 42 -3.15 0.76 -5.40
N ALA A 43 -3.31 1.13 -4.14
CA ALA A 43 -4.23 0.50 -3.21
C ALA A 43 -5.46 1.37 -3.01
N GLN A 44 -6.62 0.73 -2.89
CA GLN A 44 -7.90 1.38 -2.64
C GLN A 44 -8.58 0.74 -1.45
N LEU A 45 -8.94 1.55 -0.47
CA LEU A 45 -9.74 1.16 0.69
C LEU A 45 -11.05 1.94 0.68
N LYS A 46 -12.17 1.22 0.70
CA LYS A 46 -13.48 1.83 0.92
C LYS A 46 -13.61 2.27 2.38
N PRO A 47 -14.55 3.17 2.70
CA PRO A 47 -14.81 3.54 4.09
C PRO A 47 -15.00 2.32 4.98
N GLY A 48 -14.29 2.28 6.11
CA GLY A 48 -14.31 1.19 7.06
C GLY A 48 -13.35 0.04 6.80
N GLU A 49 -12.80 -0.05 5.60
CA GLU A 49 -11.78 -1.06 5.29
C GLU A 49 -10.42 -0.69 5.85
N GLU A 50 -9.62 -1.70 6.17
CA GLU A 50 -8.28 -1.48 6.69
C GLU A 50 -7.30 -2.57 6.26
N VAL A 51 -6.03 -2.19 6.17
CA VAL A 51 -4.91 -3.12 6.21
C VAL A 51 -4.51 -3.23 7.67
N GLU A 52 -4.70 -4.42 8.24
CA GLU A 52 -4.41 -4.65 9.65
C GLU A 52 -2.92 -4.49 9.94
N PHE A 53 -2.61 -4.16 11.20
CA PHE A 53 -1.23 -4.07 11.64
C PHE A 53 -0.47 -5.35 11.33
N HIS A 54 0.68 -5.21 10.67
CA HIS A 54 1.56 -6.32 10.33
C HIS A 54 3.01 -5.85 10.30
N ILE A 55 3.94 -6.79 10.44
CA ILE A 55 5.37 -6.51 10.49
C ILE A 55 6.00 -6.99 9.18
N HIS A 56 6.85 -6.14 8.60
CA HIS A 56 7.66 -6.49 7.44
C HIS A 56 9.05 -6.93 7.91
N ASN A 57 9.54 -8.05 7.38
CA ASN A 57 10.88 -8.56 7.66
C ASN A 57 11.66 -8.70 6.35
N ASN A 58 12.91 -8.22 6.36
CA ASN A 58 13.82 -8.24 5.21
C ASN A 58 13.30 -7.40 4.02
N GLU A 59 12.42 -6.47 4.31
CA GLU A 59 11.88 -5.54 3.32
C GLU A 59 11.41 -4.27 4.02
N SER A 60 11.27 -3.20 3.25
CA SER A 60 10.68 -1.94 3.71
C SER A 60 9.49 -1.58 2.84
N GLU A 61 8.52 -0.85 3.41
CA GLU A 61 7.36 -0.39 2.68
C GLU A 61 7.12 1.09 2.89
N SER A 62 6.76 1.78 1.81
CA SER A 62 6.36 3.18 1.83
C SER A 62 5.00 3.34 1.20
N TYR A 63 4.18 4.22 1.78
CA TYR A 63 2.92 4.66 1.19
C TYR A 63 3.03 6.14 0.80
N TYR A 64 2.39 6.48 -0.30
CA TYR A 64 2.13 7.87 -0.68
C TYR A 64 0.62 8.04 -0.83
N ILE A 65 0.02 8.86 0.02
CA ILE A 65 -1.44 9.06 0.04
C ILE A 65 -1.83 9.99 -1.09
N LEU A 66 -2.70 9.49 -1.99
CA LEU A 66 -3.18 10.25 -3.15
C LEU A 66 -4.49 10.97 -2.87
N SER A 67 -5.45 10.31 -2.24
CA SER A 67 -6.79 10.86 -1.98
C SER A 67 -7.43 10.21 -0.79
N GLY A 68 -8.39 10.89 -0.19
CA GLY A 68 -9.06 10.44 1.02
C GLY A 68 -8.27 10.74 2.27
N SER A 69 -8.73 10.22 3.39
CA SER A 69 -8.07 10.37 4.69
C SER A 69 -8.27 9.11 5.52
N GLY A 70 -7.47 8.95 6.55
CA GLY A 70 -7.57 7.79 7.39
C GLY A 70 -6.69 7.88 8.63
N VAL A 71 -6.57 6.75 9.31
CA VAL A 71 -5.69 6.59 10.47
C VAL A 71 -4.60 5.59 10.11
N TYR A 72 -3.37 5.99 10.35
CA TYR A 72 -2.18 5.17 10.12
C TYR A 72 -1.54 4.78 11.44
N ASN A 73 -1.26 3.49 11.59
CA ASN A 73 -0.52 2.98 12.74
C ASN A 73 0.95 2.84 12.36
N ASP A 74 1.77 3.72 12.91
CA ASP A 74 3.22 3.71 12.70
C ASP A 74 3.89 3.01 13.87
N ASN A 75 4.10 1.72 13.72
CA ASN A 75 4.76 0.87 14.72
C ASN A 75 4.19 1.04 16.13
N GLY A 76 2.86 1.16 16.24
CA GLY A 76 2.14 1.30 17.52
C GLY A 76 1.63 2.70 17.81
N THR A 77 2.06 3.72 17.08
CA THR A 77 1.57 5.09 17.25
C THR A 77 0.60 5.44 16.14
N GLU A 78 -0.63 5.77 16.49
CA GLU A 78 -1.66 6.13 15.53
C GLU A 78 -1.63 7.63 15.23
N MET A 79 -1.87 7.98 13.96
CA MET A 79 -1.99 9.35 13.52
C MET A 79 -2.88 9.46 12.30
N GLU A 80 -3.48 10.63 12.11
CA GLU A 80 -4.26 10.90 10.91
C GLU A 80 -3.35 11.14 9.72
N ILE A 81 -3.79 10.68 8.55
CA ILE A 81 -3.08 10.87 7.29
C ILE A 81 -4.01 11.51 6.26
N PHE A 82 -3.41 12.27 5.35
CA PHE A 82 -4.08 13.10 4.35
C PHE A 82 -3.35 12.99 3.01
N PRO A 83 -3.96 13.45 1.90
CA PRO A 83 -3.26 13.48 0.61
C PRO A 83 -1.92 14.20 0.70
N GLY A 84 -0.90 13.60 0.09
CA GLY A 84 0.48 14.08 0.14
C GLY A 84 1.30 13.54 1.30
N THR A 85 0.69 12.82 2.24
CA THR A 85 1.43 12.17 3.33
C THR A 85 2.26 11.00 2.79
N VAL A 86 3.50 10.91 3.26
CA VAL A 86 4.40 9.78 2.99
C VAL A 86 4.64 9.02 4.27
N THR A 87 4.58 7.69 4.20
CA THR A 87 4.95 6.81 5.32
C THR A 87 6.15 5.97 4.96
N PHE A 88 6.88 5.52 5.97
CA PHE A 88 7.98 4.60 5.78
C PHE A 88 8.04 3.61 6.93
N THR A 89 8.09 2.32 6.59
CA THR A 89 8.16 1.22 7.55
C THR A 89 9.40 0.38 7.22
N PRO A 90 10.49 0.53 8.01
CA PRO A 90 11.68 -0.28 7.80
C PRO A 90 11.47 -1.73 8.25
N SER A 91 12.39 -2.60 7.84
CA SER A 91 12.39 -4.00 8.26
C SER A 91 12.39 -4.13 9.79
N GLY A 92 11.61 -5.07 10.30
CA GLY A 92 11.51 -5.35 11.73
C GLY A 92 10.48 -4.50 12.46
N THR A 93 9.84 -3.55 11.78
CA THR A 93 8.76 -2.72 12.35
C THR A 93 7.45 -2.99 11.63
N GLY A 94 6.36 -2.54 12.22
CA GLY A 94 5.03 -2.80 11.69
C GLY A 94 4.24 -1.55 11.39
N HIS A 95 3.20 -1.72 10.61
CA HIS A 95 2.24 -0.66 10.30
C HIS A 95 0.86 -1.23 9.97
N GLY A 96 -0.11 -0.32 9.96
CA GLY A 96 -1.46 -0.57 9.49
C GLY A 96 -2.10 0.73 9.03
N ILE A 97 -3.15 0.63 8.23
CA ILE A 97 -3.86 1.80 7.72
C ILE A 97 -5.35 1.50 7.63
N LYS A 98 -6.17 2.44 8.08
CA LYS A 98 -7.63 2.31 8.06
C LYS A 98 -8.26 3.53 7.40
N ASN A 99 -9.22 3.27 6.53
CA ASN A 99 -10.07 4.33 6.00
C ASN A 99 -11.15 4.67 7.04
N SER A 100 -10.91 5.73 7.79
CA SER A 100 -11.87 6.26 8.79
C SER A 100 -12.72 7.39 8.22
N GLY A 101 -12.52 7.74 6.96
CA GLY A 101 -13.28 8.78 6.27
C GLY A 101 -14.55 8.27 5.61
N SER A 102 -15.17 9.14 4.81
CA SER A 102 -16.40 8.85 4.08
C SER A 102 -16.18 8.63 2.58
N GLU A 103 -14.95 8.79 2.11
CA GLU A 103 -14.58 8.64 0.71
C GLU A 103 -13.53 7.53 0.54
N MET A 104 -13.30 7.11 -0.70
CA MET A 104 -12.25 6.15 -1.03
C MET A 104 -10.89 6.69 -0.59
N LEU A 105 -10.13 5.87 0.13
CA LEU A 105 -8.73 6.15 0.45
C LEU A 105 -7.86 5.47 -0.59
N GLU A 106 -7.06 6.26 -1.30
CA GLU A 106 -6.15 5.74 -2.33
C GLU A 106 -4.71 6.10 -2.00
N PHE A 107 -3.82 5.12 -2.14
CA PHE A 107 -2.41 5.34 -1.91
C PHE A 107 -1.55 4.43 -2.78
N ILE A 108 -0.33 4.88 -3.05
CA ILE A 108 0.69 4.06 -3.71
C ILE A 108 1.46 3.31 -2.64
N ALA A 109 1.63 2.00 -2.84
CA ALA A 109 2.44 1.15 -1.97
C ALA A 109 3.69 0.70 -2.73
N LEU A 110 4.85 0.89 -2.12
CA LEU A 110 6.15 0.49 -2.64
C LEU A 110 6.83 -0.43 -1.62
N ILE A 111 7.12 -1.66 -2.02
CA ILE A 111 7.90 -2.59 -1.19
C ILE A 111 9.22 -2.89 -1.87
N LEU A 112 10.30 -2.66 -1.16
CA LEU A 112 11.66 -2.97 -1.60
C LEU A 112 12.27 -4.04 -0.70
N LEU A 113 12.94 -5.01 -1.31
CA LEU A 113 13.69 -6.04 -0.58
C LEU A 113 15.01 -5.47 -0.09
N ASP A 114 15.43 -5.83 1.12
CA ASP A 114 16.69 -5.35 1.70
C ASP A 114 17.92 -5.94 1.04
N ALA A 115 17.82 -7.15 0.55
CA ALA A 115 18.96 -7.83 -0.04
C ALA A 115 18.60 -8.69 -1.24
#